data_5d71d91d72c1fc0229eb4b7216de5fb7
#
_entry.id   5d71d91d72c1fc0229eb4b7216de5fb7
#
_cell.length_a   1.000
_cell.length_b   1.000
_cell.length_c   1.000
_cell.angle_alpha   90.00
_cell.angle_beta   90.00
_cell.angle_gamma   90.00
#
_symmetry.space_group_name_H-M   'P 1'
#
loop_
_entity.id
_entity.type
_entity.pdbx_description
1 polymer ?
#
loop_
_entity_poly.entity_id
_entity_poly.type
_entity_poly.pdbx_seq_one_letter_code
_entity_poly.pdbx_strand_id
1 'polypeptide(L)'
;MKALITIALLFVLAPVSAQGLPTDGQLTIRPLLQQLGERLLKGKTGSIVAINPANGEILCLATNTPNGPDVRQAIGKPQAPGSTFKTAQALAMLSEGFVTPETTVECNGGITDGSIKVGCHKHRSPLNLKDALAHSCNTWFILNFGSMINDDFMYESPSEAITTWRSYMQSMGLGGPMHIDIKGEEGGLLAGADYLNRRYKDGWDGKTIWWAGMGQGDVTCTPLQLCNLAVTIANRGWYYVPHIH
;
A
#
# COMPACT_ATOMS: atom_id res chain seq x y z
N MET A 1 13.87 42.30 -47.28
CA MET A 1 12.67 41.66 -46.73
C MET A 1 13.06 40.27 -46.30
N LYS A 2 13.19 40.03 -44.98
CA LYS A 2 13.44 38.72 -44.42
C LYS A 2 12.10 38.11 -44.02
N ALA A 3 11.71 37.02 -44.66
CA ALA A 3 10.49 36.27 -44.31
C ALA A 3 10.75 35.50 -42.98
N LEU A 4 9.99 35.84 -41.95
CA LEU A 4 9.93 35.06 -40.70
C LEU A 4 9.02 33.84 -40.97
N ILE A 5 9.59 32.63 -40.97
CA ILE A 5 8.82 31.39 -41.01
C ILE A 5 8.47 31.06 -39.56
N THR A 6 7.22 31.31 -39.16
CA THR A 6 6.68 30.87 -37.88
C THR A 6 6.26 29.40 -38.02
N ILE A 7 7.05 28.48 -37.49
CA ILE A 7 6.65 27.07 -37.39
C ILE A 7 5.71 26.94 -36.17
N ALA A 8 4.40 26.87 -36.41
CA ALA A 8 3.43 26.49 -35.41
C ALA A 8 3.51 24.98 -35.22
N LEU A 9 4.14 24.53 -34.15
CA LEU A 9 4.04 23.13 -33.71
C LEU A 9 2.62 22.90 -33.16
N LEU A 10 1.72 22.40 -34.00
CA LEU A 10 0.45 21.83 -33.56
C LEU A 10 0.77 20.51 -32.85
N PHE A 11 0.83 20.53 -31.53
CA PHE A 11 0.70 19.31 -30.75
C PHE A 11 -0.75 18.83 -30.86
N VAL A 12 -1.02 17.94 -31.80
CA VAL A 12 -2.24 17.13 -31.76
C VAL A 12 -2.13 16.23 -30.54
N LEU A 13 -2.73 16.66 -29.44
CA LEU A 13 -2.96 15.80 -28.29
C LEU A 13 -3.96 14.72 -28.75
N ALA A 14 -3.44 13.54 -29.11
CA ALA A 14 -4.31 12.38 -29.29
C ALA A 14 -5.09 12.17 -27.98
N PRO A 15 -6.41 11.90 -28.03
CA PRO A 15 -7.18 11.65 -26.84
C PRO A 15 -6.53 10.47 -26.10
N VAL A 16 -6.20 10.67 -24.84
CA VAL A 16 -5.67 9.63 -23.96
C VAL A 16 -6.80 8.62 -23.72
N SER A 17 -6.86 7.58 -24.52
CA SER A 17 -7.77 6.45 -24.30
C SER A 17 -7.13 5.51 -23.27
N ALA A 18 -7.22 5.85 -22.00
CA ALA A 18 -7.01 4.89 -20.93
C ALA A 18 -8.18 3.90 -20.98
N GLN A 19 -7.96 2.68 -21.47
CA GLN A 19 -9.01 1.67 -21.56
C GLN A 19 -9.58 1.38 -20.15
N GLY A 20 -10.88 1.63 -19.99
CA GLY A 20 -11.60 1.42 -18.74
C GLY A 20 -11.81 2.67 -17.88
N LEU A 21 -11.29 3.83 -18.28
CA LEU A 21 -11.67 5.10 -17.64
C LEU A 21 -13.02 5.60 -18.20
N PRO A 22 -13.83 6.31 -17.38
CA PRO A 22 -15.02 6.98 -17.85
C PRO A 22 -14.71 7.90 -19.04
N THR A 23 -15.62 7.99 -20.01
CA THR A 23 -15.48 8.84 -21.20
C THR A 23 -16.35 10.08 -21.14
N ASP A 24 -17.20 10.16 -20.13
CA ASP A 24 -18.16 11.22 -19.87
C ASP A 24 -17.65 12.13 -18.74
N GLY A 25 -17.65 13.41 -18.99
CA GLY A 25 -17.23 14.44 -18.05
C GLY A 25 -15.76 14.88 -18.16
N GLN A 26 -15.40 15.87 -17.35
CA GLN A 26 -14.05 16.36 -17.26
C GLN A 26 -13.29 15.58 -16.19
N LEU A 27 -12.33 14.75 -16.61
CA LEU A 27 -11.52 13.97 -15.69
C LEU A 27 -10.46 14.82 -14.98
N THR A 28 -10.12 14.47 -13.74
CA THR A 28 -9.04 15.08 -12.95
C THR A 28 -7.64 14.72 -13.47
N ILE A 29 -7.56 13.73 -14.36
CA ILE A 29 -6.30 13.23 -14.96
C ILE A 29 -5.54 14.37 -15.62
N ARG A 30 -4.26 14.49 -15.28
CA ARG A 30 -3.31 15.44 -15.90
C ARG A 30 -2.65 14.80 -17.11
N PRO A 31 -2.93 15.25 -18.35
CA PRO A 31 -2.48 14.56 -19.56
C PRO A 31 -0.96 14.31 -19.62
N LEU A 32 -0.16 15.27 -19.18
CA LEU A 32 1.30 15.12 -19.18
C LEU A 32 1.79 14.05 -18.18
N LEU A 33 1.16 13.97 -17.00
CA LEU A 33 1.48 12.93 -16.01
C LEU A 33 1.04 11.55 -16.49
N GLN A 34 -0.13 11.46 -17.09
CA GLN A 34 -0.65 10.21 -17.66
C GLN A 34 0.27 9.69 -18.76
N GLN A 35 0.65 10.53 -19.73
CA GLN A 35 1.59 10.19 -20.80
C GLN A 35 2.97 9.78 -20.26
N LEU A 36 3.45 10.46 -19.20
CA LEU A 36 4.69 10.07 -18.54
C LEU A 36 4.57 8.68 -17.93
N GLY A 37 3.48 8.41 -17.18
CA GLY A 37 3.21 7.10 -16.58
C GLY A 37 3.16 5.99 -17.62
N GLU A 38 2.41 6.19 -18.71
CA GLU A 38 2.31 5.23 -19.82
C GLU A 38 3.68 4.96 -20.49
N ARG A 39 4.47 6.01 -20.70
CA ARG A 39 5.82 5.88 -21.25
C ARG A 39 6.76 5.10 -20.33
N LEU A 40 6.69 5.33 -19.02
CA LEU A 40 7.50 4.61 -18.01
C LEU A 40 7.11 3.13 -17.89
N LEU A 41 5.85 2.80 -18.18
CA LEU A 41 5.34 1.43 -18.17
C LEU A 41 5.57 0.68 -19.48
N LYS A 42 6.06 1.33 -20.52
CA LYS A 42 6.32 0.65 -21.81
C LYS A 42 7.24 -0.54 -21.63
N GLY A 43 6.78 -1.71 -22.09
CA GLY A 43 7.51 -2.99 -21.93
C GLY A 43 7.51 -3.58 -20.53
N LYS A 44 6.71 -3.05 -19.60
CA LYS A 44 6.58 -3.54 -18.23
C LYS A 44 5.11 -3.82 -17.92
N THR A 45 4.83 -4.74 -17.02
CA THR A 45 3.48 -4.96 -16.47
C THR A 45 3.38 -4.27 -15.12
N GLY A 46 2.31 -3.49 -14.91
CA GLY A 46 2.09 -2.78 -13.65
C GLY A 46 1.21 -1.55 -13.79
N SER A 47 1.27 -0.70 -12.77
CA SER A 47 0.51 0.55 -12.72
C SER A 47 1.31 1.66 -12.06
N ILE A 48 0.97 2.90 -12.42
CA ILE A 48 1.45 4.13 -11.77
C ILE A 48 0.21 4.95 -11.41
N VAL A 49 0.08 5.25 -10.13
CA VAL A 49 -1.03 6.04 -9.57
C VAL A 49 -0.46 7.29 -8.93
N ALA A 50 -1.08 8.44 -9.18
CA ALA A 50 -0.78 9.68 -8.49
C ALA A 50 -2.09 10.35 -8.05
N ILE A 51 -2.16 10.72 -6.77
CA ILE A 51 -3.31 11.38 -6.14
C ILE A 51 -2.85 12.71 -5.59
N ASN A 52 -3.68 13.76 -5.73
CA ASN A 52 -3.49 15.04 -5.07
C ASN A 52 -3.92 14.93 -3.60
N PRO A 53 -3.01 15.04 -2.62
CA PRO A 53 -3.37 14.90 -1.20
C PRO A 53 -4.37 15.96 -0.73
N ALA A 54 -4.38 17.13 -1.35
CA ALA A 54 -5.19 18.26 -0.90
C ALA A 54 -6.70 18.07 -1.14
N ASN A 55 -7.08 17.25 -2.12
CA ASN A 55 -8.49 17.10 -2.50
C ASN A 55 -8.90 15.69 -2.95
N GLY A 56 -7.98 14.72 -3.06
CA GLY A 56 -8.29 13.35 -3.50
C GLY A 56 -8.34 13.13 -5.01
N GLU A 57 -8.13 14.16 -5.84
CA GLU A 57 -8.10 14.03 -7.31
C GLU A 57 -7.04 13.01 -7.76
N ILE A 58 -7.44 12.04 -8.58
CA ILE A 58 -6.53 11.12 -9.25
C ILE A 58 -5.93 11.85 -10.46
N LEU A 59 -4.65 12.17 -10.38
CA LEU A 59 -3.93 12.94 -11.39
C LEU A 59 -3.29 12.05 -12.48
N CYS A 60 -3.03 10.80 -12.15
CA CYS A 60 -2.49 9.79 -13.05
C CYS A 60 -2.99 8.39 -12.64
N LEU A 61 -3.44 7.62 -13.61
CA LEU A 61 -3.85 6.23 -13.45
C LEU A 61 -3.38 5.45 -14.68
N ALA A 62 -2.06 5.33 -14.81
CA ALA A 62 -1.43 4.63 -15.91
C ALA A 62 -1.28 3.14 -15.59
N THR A 63 -1.64 2.29 -16.54
CA THR A 63 -1.56 0.84 -16.41
C THR A 63 -1.00 0.22 -17.67
N ASN A 64 -0.33 -0.91 -17.54
CA ASN A 64 0.05 -1.75 -18.66
C ASN A 64 0.04 -3.21 -18.28
N THR A 65 -0.48 -4.06 -19.16
CA THR A 65 -0.48 -5.52 -19.04
C THR A 65 -0.03 -6.15 -20.37
N PRO A 66 0.23 -7.44 -20.42
CA PRO A 66 0.53 -8.13 -21.71
C PRO A 66 -0.55 -7.92 -22.78
N ASN A 67 -1.80 -7.66 -22.36
CA ASN A 67 -2.95 -7.45 -23.25
C ASN A 67 -3.28 -5.94 -23.46
N GLY A 68 -2.38 -5.04 -23.06
CA GLY A 68 -2.58 -3.60 -23.11
C GLY A 68 -3.01 -2.98 -21.78
N PRO A 69 -3.40 -1.70 -21.78
CA PRO A 69 -3.87 -1.01 -20.57
C PRO A 69 -5.15 -1.63 -20.01
N ASP A 70 -5.22 -1.81 -18.70
CA ASP A 70 -6.39 -2.31 -17.96
C ASP A 70 -6.44 -1.60 -16.60
N VAL A 71 -7.42 -0.74 -16.39
CA VAL A 71 -7.58 0.05 -15.16
C VAL A 71 -7.65 -0.83 -13.91
N ARG A 72 -8.18 -2.05 -14.03
CA ARG A 72 -8.23 -3.01 -12.91
C ARG A 72 -6.84 -3.39 -12.40
N GLN A 73 -5.78 -3.22 -13.19
CA GLN A 73 -4.40 -3.41 -12.71
C GLN A 73 -4.06 -2.49 -11.55
N ALA A 74 -4.67 -1.30 -11.48
CA ALA A 74 -4.45 -0.32 -10.43
C ALA A 74 -5.47 -0.41 -9.28
N ILE A 75 -6.74 -0.74 -9.59
CA ILE A 75 -7.85 -0.63 -8.64
C ILE A 75 -8.51 -1.97 -8.26
N GLY A 76 -8.29 -3.02 -9.03
CA GLY A 76 -9.02 -4.30 -8.91
C GLY A 76 -8.14 -5.55 -8.88
N LYS A 77 -6.81 -5.41 -8.80
CA LYS A 77 -5.88 -6.55 -8.70
C LYS A 77 -4.96 -6.40 -7.49
N PRO A 78 -5.44 -6.74 -6.28
CA PRO A 78 -4.64 -6.63 -5.07
C PRO A 78 -3.47 -7.62 -5.09
N GLN A 79 -2.34 -7.16 -4.59
CA GLN A 79 -1.11 -7.93 -4.47
C GLN A 79 -0.49 -7.69 -3.09
N ALA A 80 0.43 -8.58 -2.67
CA ALA A 80 1.17 -8.36 -1.44
C ALA A 80 1.96 -7.03 -1.52
N PRO A 81 1.69 -6.07 -0.62
CA PRO A 81 2.33 -4.75 -0.66
C PRO A 81 3.83 -4.79 -0.30
N GLY A 82 4.27 -5.85 0.37
CA GLY A 82 5.64 -5.96 0.85
C GLY A 82 6.01 -4.82 1.79
N SER A 83 7.25 -4.38 1.73
CA SER A 83 7.81 -3.41 2.68
C SER A 83 7.19 -2.00 2.62
N THR A 84 6.42 -1.66 1.59
CA THR A 84 5.66 -0.40 1.57
C THR A 84 4.59 -0.36 2.66
N PHE A 85 4.10 -1.52 3.08
CA PHE A 85 3.13 -1.69 4.15
C PHE A 85 3.68 -1.36 5.54
N LYS A 86 5.00 -1.40 5.73
CA LYS A 86 5.65 -1.12 7.02
C LYS A 86 5.35 0.27 7.56
N THR A 87 5.04 1.23 6.72
CA THR A 87 4.62 2.57 7.14
C THR A 87 3.25 2.53 7.83
N ALA A 88 2.28 1.81 7.28
CA ALA A 88 0.98 1.60 7.93
C ALA A 88 1.14 0.80 9.22
N GLN A 89 1.97 -0.24 9.19
CA GLN A 89 2.28 -1.06 10.35
C GLN A 89 2.87 -0.25 11.50
N ALA A 90 3.83 0.65 11.20
CA ALA A 90 4.42 1.54 12.19
C ALA A 90 3.37 2.48 12.80
N LEU A 91 2.50 3.06 11.97
CA LEU A 91 1.42 3.95 12.44
C LEU A 91 0.46 3.23 13.38
N ALA A 92 0.04 2.01 13.07
CA ALA A 92 -0.84 1.23 13.93
C ALA A 92 -0.19 0.95 15.31
N MET A 93 1.04 0.44 15.32
CA MET A 93 1.76 0.11 16.55
C MET A 93 2.07 1.35 17.41
N LEU A 94 2.38 2.50 16.79
CA LEU A 94 2.55 3.78 17.48
C LEU A 94 1.24 4.29 18.06
N SER A 95 0.13 4.18 17.33
CA SER A 95 -1.18 4.66 17.76
C SER A 95 -1.73 3.85 18.92
N GLU A 96 -1.45 2.54 18.96
CA GLU A 96 -1.75 1.67 20.11
C GLU A 96 -0.82 1.92 21.31
N GLY A 97 0.27 2.65 21.14
CA GLY A 97 1.29 2.82 22.18
C GLY A 97 2.13 1.56 22.43
N PHE A 98 2.01 0.55 21.57
CA PHE A 98 2.78 -0.70 21.70
C PHE A 98 4.27 -0.48 21.44
N VAL A 99 4.61 0.43 20.55
CA VAL A 99 5.99 0.86 20.31
C VAL A 99 6.13 2.38 20.43
N THR A 100 7.36 2.83 20.69
CA THR A 100 7.74 4.23 20.59
C THR A 100 8.80 4.42 19.48
N PRO A 101 9.11 5.64 19.05
CA PRO A 101 10.20 5.89 18.12
C PRO A 101 11.55 5.33 18.58
N GLU A 102 11.76 5.19 19.90
CA GLU A 102 12.97 4.69 20.56
C GLU A 102 12.99 3.16 20.72
N THR A 103 11.86 2.47 20.50
CA THR A 103 11.78 1.00 20.60
C THR A 103 12.83 0.37 19.69
N THR A 104 13.75 -0.39 20.28
CA THR A 104 14.87 -1.03 19.58
C THR A 104 14.73 -2.53 19.48
N VAL A 105 15.19 -3.09 18.37
CA VAL A 105 15.26 -4.55 18.14
C VAL A 105 16.61 -4.91 17.57
N GLU A 106 17.21 -5.97 18.08
CA GLU A 106 18.40 -6.58 17.49
C GLU A 106 18.02 -7.40 16.26
N CYS A 107 18.81 -7.24 15.20
CA CYS A 107 18.66 -7.99 13.96
C CYS A 107 19.99 -8.60 13.53
N ASN A 108 20.05 -9.91 13.53
CA ASN A 108 21.22 -10.70 13.13
C ASN A 108 21.05 -11.30 11.72
N GLY A 109 20.49 -10.48 10.78
CA GLY A 109 20.28 -10.90 9.39
C GLY A 109 18.95 -11.62 9.16
N GLY A 110 18.03 -11.60 10.13
CA GLY A 110 16.70 -12.20 10.02
C GLY A 110 16.24 -12.88 11.30
N ILE A 111 15.17 -13.66 11.17
CA ILE A 111 14.59 -14.46 12.24
C ILE A 111 14.57 -15.93 11.83
N THR A 112 14.91 -16.81 12.76
CA THR A 112 14.71 -18.26 12.60
C THR A 112 13.93 -18.76 13.80
N ASP A 113 12.83 -19.45 13.55
CA ASP A 113 12.03 -20.11 14.59
C ASP A 113 11.50 -21.45 14.06
N GLY A 114 12.02 -22.52 14.63
CA GLY A 114 11.77 -23.87 14.11
C GLY A 114 12.19 -23.97 12.64
N SER A 115 11.24 -24.32 11.79
CA SER A 115 11.42 -24.41 10.32
C SER A 115 11.21 -23.08 9.59
N ILE A 116 10.68 -22.06 10.27
CA ILE A 116 10.40 -20.74 9.67
C ILE A 116 11.69 -19.92 9.68
N LYS A 117 12.08 -19.47 8.49
CA LYS A 117 13.24 -18.59 8.33
C LYS A 117 12.87 -17.39 7.47
N VAL A 118 13.01 -16.20 8.05
CA VAL A 118 12.78 -14.93 7.35
C VAL A 118 14.10 -14.14 7.34
N GLY A 119 14.65 -13.95 6.15
CA GLY A 119 15.87 -13.16 5.98
C GLY A 119 15.63 -11.65 6.15
N CYS A 120 16.67 -10.92 6.47
CA CYS A 120 16.69 -9.46 6.50
C CYS A 120 17.85 -8.89 5.72
N HIS A 121 17.75 -7.62 5.31
CA HIS A 121 18.82 -6.89 4.66
C HIS A 121 20.01 -6.71 5.63
N LYS A 122 21.23 -6.59 5.08
CA LYS A 122 22.40 -6.28 5.89
C LYS A 122 22.34 -4.80 6.31
N HIS A 123 22.39 -4.56 7.62
CA HIS A 123 22.40 -3.22 8.23
C HIS A 123 23.03 -3.30 9.63
N ARG A 124 23.23 -2.16 10.28
CA ARG A 124 23.65 -2.11 11.70
C ARG A 124 22.55 -2.68 12.61
N SER A 125 22.91 -3.06 13.82
CA SER A 125 22.00 -3.53 14.87
C SER A 125 22.49 -3.03 16.23
N PRO A 126 21.59 -2.71 17.19
CA PRO A 126 20.12 -2.73 17.08
C PRO A 126 19.58 -1.57 16.23
N LEU A 127 18.32 -1.64 15.84
CA LEU A 127 17.61 -0.56 15.13
C LEU A 127 16.43 -0.06 15.96
N ASN A 128 16.26 1.26 16.01
CA ASN A 128 15.02 1.91 16.43
C ASN A 128 14.02 1.98 15.25
N LEU A 129 12.80 2.49 15.49
CA LEU A 129 11.75 2.53 14.47
C LEU A 129 12.19 3.29 13.20
N LYS A 130 12.82 4.47 13.35
CA LYS A 130 13.29 5.27 12.22
C LYS A 130 14.27 4.51 11.34
N ASP A 131 15.26 3.88 11.97
CA ASP A 131 16.27 3.11 11.26
C ASP A 131 15.69 1.80 10.69
N ALA A 132 14.74 1.18 11.38
CA ALA A 132 14.03 -0.01 10.90
C ALA A 132 13.22 0.30 9.62
N LEU A 133 12.58 1.45 9.53
CA LEU A 133 11.93 1.93 8.30
C LEU A 133 12.95 2.22 7.20
N ALA A 134 14.02 2.97 7.53
CA ALA A 134 15.04 3.36 6.57
C ALA A 134 15.76 2.15 5.93
N HIS A 135 16.05 1.13 6.73
CA HIS A 135 16.67 -0.11 6.28
C HIS A 135 15.68 -1.22 5.88
N SER A 136 14.38 -0.95 5.99
CA SER A 136 13.34 -1.94 5.73
C SER A 136 13.54 -3.25 6.53
N CYS A 137 13.89 -3.16 7.82
CA CYS A 137 14.22 -4.29 8.65
C CYS A 137 13.01 -5.22 8.87
N ASN A 138 13.06 -6.43 8.33
CA ASN A 138 12.00 -7.41 8.53
C ASN A 138 11.90 -7.86 9.99
N THR A 139 13.03 -8.11 10.64
CA THR A 139 13.09 -8.55 12.04
C THR A 139 12.34 -7.60 12.96
N TRP A 140 12.59 -6.29 12.84
CA TRP A 140 11.94 -5.28 13.68
C TRP A 140 10.42 -5.34 13.57
N PHE A 141 9.91 -5.37 12.33
CA PHE A 141 8.48 -5.33 12.08
C PHE A 141 7.77 -6.64 12.44
N ILE A 142 8.39 -7.78 12.15
CA ILE A 142 7.83 -9.10 12.46
C ILE A 142 7.73 -9.32 13.98
N LEU A 143 8.80 -9.01 14.71
CA LEU A 143 8.82 -9.23 16.15
C LEU A 143 7.83 -8.33 16.89
N ASN A 144 7.85 -7.03 16.61
CA ASN A 144 6.92 -6.10 17.25
C ASN A 144 5.46 -6.40 16.89
N PHE A 145 5.16 -6.72 15.62
CA PHE A 145 3.81 -7.11 15.24
C PHE A 145 3.36 -8.39 15.92
N GLY A 146 4.20 -9.44 15.90
CA GLY A 146 3.86 -10.70 16.54
C GLY A 146 3.67 -10.57 18.05
N SER A 147 4.50 -9.75 18.70
CA SER A 147 4.37 -9.47 20.14
C SER A 147 3.11 -8.65 20.44
N MET A 148 2.75 -7.68 19.61
CA MET A 148 1.50 -6.92 19.78
C MET A 148 0.27 -7.83 19.70
N ILE A 149 0.25 -8.78 18.76
CA ILE A 149 -0.87 -9.70 18.61
C ILE A 149 -0.98 -10.66 19.80
N ASN A 150 0.14 -10.98 20.44
CA ASN A 150 0.20 -11.90 21.59
C ASN A 150 0.21 -11.17 22.94
N ASP A 151 -0.01 -9.87 22.96
CA ASP A 151 0.03 -9.09 24.19
C ASP A 151 -1.26 -9.30 25.00
N ASP A 152 -1.19 -10.11 26.05
CA ASP A 152 -2.30 -10.43 26.96
C ASP A 152 -2.55 -9.35 28.04
N PHE A 153 -1.69 -8.33 28.10
CA PHE A 153 -1.89 -7.16 28.93
C PHE A 153 -2.76 -6.11 28.21
N MET A 154 -2.55 -5.94 26.90
CA MET A 154 -3.29 -4.95 26.09
C MET A 154 -4.61 -5.49 25.54
N TYR A 155 -4.71 -6.80 25.28
CA TYR A 155 -5.85 -7.41 24.59
C TYR A 155 -6.29 -8.69 25.30
N GLU A 156 -7.59 -8.95 25.34
CA GLU A 156 -8.16 -10.17 25.92
C GLU A 156 -7.79 -11.43 25.09
N SER A 157 -7.45 -11.26 23.82
CA SER A 157 -7.10 -12.34 22.91
C SER A 157 -6.40 -11.87 21.65
N PRO A 158 -5.67 -12.75 20.92
CA PRO A 158 -5.16 -12.45 19.59
C PRO A 158 -6.26 -12.02 18.59
N SER A 159 -7.49 -12.50 18.78
CA SER A 159 -8.65 -12.11 17.95
C SER A 159 -9.05 -10.64 18.14
N GLU A 160 -8.95 -10.13 19.35
CA GLU A 160 -9.16 -8.71 19.63
C GLU A 160 -8.01 -7.87 19.06
N ALA A 161 -6.76 -8.27 19.33
CA ALA A 161 -5.57 -7.60 18.83
C ALA A 161 -5.59 -7.43 17.30
N ILE A 162 -5.90 -8.51 16.55
CA ILE A 162 -5.97 -8.43 15.09
C ILE A 162 -7.16 -7.60 14.60
N THR A 163 -8.26 -7.56 15.34
CA THR A 163 -9.43 -6.73 15.02
C THR A 163 -9.08 -5.26 15.19
N THR A 164 -8.42 -4.90 16.27
CA THR A 164 -7.93 -3.54 16.54
C THR A 164 -6.92 -3.11 15.49
N TRP A 165 -5.91 -3.92 15.22
CA TRP A 165 -4.94 -3.67 14.17
C TRP A 165 -5.62 -3.46 12.80
N ARG A 166 -6.57 -4.31 12.45
CA ARG A 166 -7.30 -4.21 11.18
C ARG A 166 -8.08 -2.91 11.06
N SER A 167 -8.66 -2.40 12.17
CA SER A 167 -9.37 -1.12 12.17
C SER A 167 -8.45 0.06 11.83
N TYR A 168 -7.21 0.08 12.32
CA TYR A 168 -6.21 1.06 11.90
C TYR A 168 -5.89 0.97 10.41
N MET A 169 -5.69 -0.24 9.89
CA MET A 169 -5.42 -0.41 8.46
C MET A 169 -6.59 0.08 7.60
N GLN A 170 -7.81 -0.24 8.01
CA GLN A 170 -9.03 0.21 7.31
C GLN A 170 -9.21 1.73 7.37
N SER A 171 -8.86 2.38 8.47
CA SER A 171 -8.90 3.84 8.58
C SER A 171 -7.94 4.54 7.60
N MET A 172 -6.92 3.85 7.11
CA MET A 172 -5.99 4.31 6.08
C MET A 172 -6.41 3.92 4.65
N GLY A 173 -7.61 3.34 4.46
CA GLY A 173 -8.14 2.91 3.17
C GLY A 173 -7.63 1.56 2.67
N LEU A 174 -7.11 0.70 3.58
CA LEU A 174 -6.60 -0.63 3.24
C LEU A 174 -7.62 -1.73 3.54
N GLY A 175 -7.57 -2.84 2.81
CA GLY A 175 -8.32 -4.08 3.11
C GLY A 175 -9.80 -4.08 2.74
N GLY A 176 -10.29 -3.07 2.07
CA GLY A 176 -11.65 -2.95 1.55
C GLY A 176 -11.73 -1.93 0.43
N PRO A 177 -12.80 -1.89 -0.37
CA PRO A 177 -12.97 -0.85 -1.37
C PRO A 177 -13.10 0.51 -0.69
N MET A 178 -12.53 1.54 -1.30
CA MET A 178 -12.63 2.94 -0.83
C MET A 178 -13.86 3.66 -1.40
N HIS A 179 -14.63 2.97 -2.27
CA HIS A 179 -15.83 3.50 -2.94
C HIS A 179 -15.51 4.67 -3.87
N ILE A 180 -14.48 4.50 -4.69
CA ILE A 180 -14.10 5.45 -5.72
C ILE A 180 -15.15 5.51 -6.84
N ASP A 181 -15.12 6.58 -7.63
CA ASP A 181 -16.05 6.80 -8.76
C ASP A 181 -15.66 6.03 -10.06
N ILE A 182 -14.76 5.04 -9.96
CA ILE A 182 -14.37 4.17 -11.07
C ILE A 182 -14.90 2.75 -10.83
N LYS A 183 -15.58 2.19 -11.83
CA LYS A 183 -16.13 0.82 -11.76
C LYS A 183 -15.02 -0.22 -11.74
N GLY A 184 -15.26 -1.32 -11.00
CA GLY A 184 -14.33 -2.45 -10.92
C GLY A 184 -13.28 -2.31 -9.82
N GLU A 185 -13.51 -1.41 -8.86
CA GLU A 185 -12.73 -1.36 -7.64
C GLU A 185 -12.93 -2.65 -6.83
N GLU A 186 -11.82 -3.20 -6.35
CA GLU A 186 -11.80 -4.27 -5.37
C GLU A 186 -10.93 -3.84 -4.18
N GLY A 187 -11.32 -4.28 -2.98
CA GLY A 187 -10.47 -4.15 -1.80
C GLY A 187 -9.34 -5.18 -1.83
N GLY A 188 -8.31 -4.94 -1.05
CA GLY A 188 -7.33 -5.96 -0.73
C GLY A 188 -7.83 -6.95 0.33
N LEU A 189 -6.96 -7.82 0.78
CA LEU A 189 -7.18 -8.69 1.94
C LEU A 189 -6.41 -8.12 3.14
N LEU A 190 -7.11 -7.99 4.25
CA LEU A 190 -6.52 -7.91 5.59
C LEU A 190 -7.18 -9.01 6.41
N ALA A 191 -6.43 -10.05 6.72
CA ALA A 191 -6.96 -11.15 7.51
C ALA A 191 -7.46 -10.63 8.86
N GLY A 192 -8.73 -10.90 9.16
CA GLY A 192 -9.34 -10.65 10.45
C GLY A 192 -9.52 -11.96 11.21
N ALA A 193 -10.00 -11.88 12.46
CA ALA A 193 -10.16 -13.04 13.35
C ALA A 193 -10.96 -14.18 12.71
N ASP A 194 -12.10 -13.89 12.09
CA ASP A 194 -12.94 -14.93 11.45
C ASP A 194 -12.23 -15.64 10.30
N TYR A 195 -11.45 -14.89 9.50
CA TYR A 195 -10.65 -15.48 8.43
C TYR A 195 -9.56 -16.40 9.00
N LEU A 196 -8.82 -15.93 10.00
CA LEU A 196 -7.74 -16.69 10.64
C LEU A 196 -8.27 -17.93 11.37
N ASN A 197 -9.39 -17.84 12.07
CA ASN A 197 -10.03 -18.96 12.74
C ASN A 197 -10.48 -20.06 11.75
N ARG A 198 -10.94 -19.67 10.55
CA ARG A 198 -11.28 -20.65 9.51
C ARG A 198 -10.05 -21.27 8.85
N ARG A 199 -8.98 -20.48 8.70
CA ARG A 199 -7.74 -20.91 8.04
C ARG A 199 -6.88 -21.80 8.92
N TYR A 200 -6.78 -21.47 10.20
CA TYR A 200 -5.93 -22.14 11.19
C TYR A 200 -6.78 -22.79 12.26
N LYS A 201 -7.33 -23.97 11.93
CA LYS A 201 -8.30 -24.68 12.79
C LYS A 201 -7.72 -25.13 14.14
N ASP A 202 -6.41 -25.34 14.19
CA ASP A 202 -5.69 -25.75 15.42
C ASP A 202 -5.26 -24.54 16.27
N GLY A 203 -5.71 -23.34 15.92
CA GLY A 203 -5.37 -22.09 16.56
C GLY A 203 -4.28 -21.30 15.82
N TRP A 204 -4.20 -20.02 16.13
CA TRP A 204 -3.21 -19.10 15.58
C TRP A 204 -2.82 -18.07 16.64
N ASP A 205 -1.66 -17.47 16.44
CA ASP A 205 -1.07 -16.43 17.27
C ASP A 205 -0.27 -15.44 16.40
N GLY A 206 0.38 -14.47 17.03
CA GLY A 206 1.20 -13.50 16.33
C GLY A 206 2.32 -14.12 15.51
N LYS A 207 2.84 -15.29 15.93
CA LYS A 207 3.87 -16.04 15.23
C LYS A 207 3.34 -16.68 13.94
N THR A 208 2.13 -17.20 13.98
CA THR A 208 1.44 -17.80 12.82
C THR A 208 1.27 -16.78 11.68
N ILE A 209 1.08 -15.51 12.04
CA ILE A 209 0.79 -14.41 11.07
C ILE A 209 1.94 -13.41 10.91
N TRP A 210 3.15 -13.75 11.29
CA TRP A 210 4.34 -12.87 11.18
C TRP A 210 4.52 -12.18 9.84
N TRP A 211 4.20 -12.87 8.75
CA TRP A 211 4.31 -12.34 7.40
C TRP A 211 3.48 -11.07 7.18
N ALA A 212 2.35 -10.93 7.89
CA ALA A 212 1.53 -9.72 7.84
C ALA A 212 2.29 -8.50 8.38
N GLY A 213 3.18 -8.68 9.36
CA GLY A 213 4.02 -7.62 9.91
C GLY A 213 4.92 -6.93 8.88
N MET A 214 5.26 -7.61 7.78
CA MET A 214 6.06 -7.02 6.69
C MET A 214 5.29 -6.89 5.36
N GLY A 215 3.95 -6.95 5.40
CA GLY A 215 3.09 -6.77 4.23
C GLY A 215 3.08 -7.94 3.25
N GLN A 216 3.13 -9.16 3.79
CA GLN A 216 3.03 -10.42 3.05
C GLN A 216 2.04 -11.38 3.72
N GLY A 217 1.97 -12.63 3.23
CA GLY A 217 1.01 -13.61 3.75
C GLY A 217 -0.42 -13.21 3.45
N ASP A 218 -1.26 -13.13 4.49
CA ASP A 218 -2.69 -12.83 4.36
C ASP A 218 -2.97 -11.30 4.33
N VAL A 219 -2.09 -10.55 3.66
CA VAL A 219 -2.21 -9.11 3.40
C VAL A 219 -2.02 -8.85 1.91
N THR A 220 -3.03 -8.25 1.28
CA THR A 220 -2.93 -7.73 -0.10
C THR A 220 -3.56 -6.35 -0.20
N CYS A 221 -3.03 -5.50 -1.08
CA CYS A 221 -3.51 -4.15 -1.36
C CYS A 221 -3.50 -3.89 -2.86
N THR A 222 -4.38 -3.03 -3.34
CA THR A 222 -4.29 -2.51 -4.70
C THR A 222 -3.25 -1.39 -4.78
N PRO A 223 -2.67 -1.11 -5.95
CA PRO A 223 -1.79 0.05 -6.13
C PRO A 223 -2.44 1.38 -5.75
N LEU A 224 -3.75 1.54 -6.00
CA LEU A 224 -4.49 2.73 -5.58
C LEU A 224 -4.50 2.87 -4.05
N GLN A 225 -4.77 1.78 -3.32
CA GLN A 225 -4.74 1.78 -1.85
C GLN A 225 -3.36 2.16 -1.30
N LEU A 226 -2.27 1.68 -1.92
CA LEU A 226 -0.91 2.05 -1.51
C LEU A 226 -0.59 3.51 -1.81
N CYS A 227 -1.12 4.06 -2.92
CA CYS A 227 -1.02 5.49 -3.20
C CYS A 227 -1.80 6.30 -2.16
N ASN A 228 -3.02 5.86 -1.79
CA ASN A 228 -3.82 6.50 -0.75
C ASN A 228 -3.17 6.43 0.65
N LEU A 229 -2.45 5.37 0.97
CA LEU A 229 -1.64 5.31 2.19
C LEU A 229 -0.59 6.44 2.21
N ALA A 230 0.07 6.70 1.07
CA ALA A 230 1.01 7.82 0.97
C ALA A 230 0.30 9.18 1.11
N VAL A 231 -0.92 9.33 0.58
CA VAL A 231 -1.78 10.52 0.79
C VAL A 231 -2.11 10.71 2.27
N THR A 232 -2.53 9.63 2.95
CA THR A 232 -2.84 9.65 4.39
C THR A 232 -1.65 10.12 5.22
N ILE A 233 -0.44 9.65 4.90
CA ILE A 233 0.79 10.06 5.56
C ILE A 233 1.10 11.54 5.26
N ALA A 234 0.98 11.97 4.01
CA ALA A 234 1.22 13.35 3.60
C ALA A 234 0.29 14.34 4.32
N ASN A 235 -0.95 13.94 4.55
CA ASN A 235 -1.98 14.71 5.23
C ASN A 235 -1.98 14.53 6.77
N ARG A 236 -1.01 13.78 7.34
CA ARG A 236 -0.91 13.55 8.78
C ARG A 236 -2.13 12.83 9.38
N GLY A 237 -2.68 11.83 8.66
CA GLY A 237 -3.66 10.90 9.21
C GLY A 237 -5.07 10.98 8.60
N TRP A 238 -5.29 11.71 7.52
CA TRP A 238 -6.58 11.77 6.83
C TRP A 238 -6.43 11.75 5.31
N TYR A 239 -7.50 11.44 4.59
CA TYR A 239 -7.56 11.48 3.13
C TYR A 239 -8.99 11.77 2.65
N TYR A 240 -9.12 12.35 1.47
CA TYR A 240 -10.37 12.36 0.70
C TYR A 240 -10.46 11.04 -0.07
N VAL A 241 -11.69 10.53 -0.25
CA VAL A 241 -11.89 9.38 -1.14
C VAL A 241 -11.34 9.72 -2.52
N PRO A 242 -10.40 8.92 -3.07
CA PRO A 242 -9.85 9.19 -4.39
C PRO A 242 -10.94 9.20 -5.45
N HIS A 243 -10.89 10.16 -6.38
CA HIS A 243 -11.90 10.33 -7.41
C HIS A 243 -11.28 10.84 -8.72
N ILE A 244 -12.01 10.64 -9.80
CA ILE A 244 -11.58 11.00 -11.15
C ILE A 244 -12.49 12.06 -11.81
N HIS A 245 -13.63 12.38 -11.18
CA HIS A 245 -14.56 13.44 -11.59
C HIS A 245 -14.67 14.55 -10.56
#